data_1e62e15cbc8fa823ae1c8fd734bbd9a7
#
_entry.id   1e62e15cbc8fa823ae1c8fd734bbd9a7
#
_cell.length_a   1.000
_cell.length_b   1.000
_cell.length_c   1.000
_cell.angle_alpha   90.00
_cell.angle_beta   90.00
_cell.angle_gamma   90.00
#
_symmetry.space_group_name_H-M   'P 1'
#
loop_
_entity.id
_entity.type
_entity.pdbx_description
1 polymer ?
#
loop_
_entity_poly.entity_id
_entity_poly.type
_entity_poly.pdbx_seq_one_letter_code
_entity_poly.pdbx_strand_id
1 'polypeptide(L)'
;VFVAPAPACAYREFNFSPSGEWAAYAFARYREGAPLGVPDPGIAVRTEAQALELSACIAVEPVKLRVALCVVIEERDGALSGALSGAFSYWALRHSAARPDFHHPDGFALEIA
;
A
#
# COMPACT_ATOMS: atom_id res chain seq x y z
N VAL A 1 -1.03 1.59 0.11
CA VAL A 1 -2.24 2.27 0.62
C VAL A 1 -3.16 2.56 -0.54
N PHE A 2 -4.44 2.24 -0.37
CA PHE A 2 -5.48 2.57 -1.33
C PHE A 2 -6.47 3.54 -0.70
N VAL A 3 -6.86 4.56 -1.44
CA VAL A 3 -7.78 5.61 -0.98
C VAL A 3 -8.90 5.80 -2.00
N ALA A 4 -10.13 5.72 -1.55
CA ALA A 4 -11.33 5.92 -2.37
C ALA A 4 -12.26 6.94 -1.73
N PRO A 5 -12.72 7.97 -2.46
CA PRO A 5 -13.84 8.77 -2.03
C PRO A 5 -15.10 7.91 -1.87
N ALA A 6 -15.85 8.07 -0.80
CA ALA A 6 -17.12 7.39 -0.64
C ALA A 6 -18.25 8.21 -1.31
N PRO A 7 -19.15 7.61 -2.10
CA PRO A 7 -19.31 6.19 -2.45
C PRO A 7 -18.69 5.78 -3.81
N ALA A 8 -17.68 6.47 -4.31
CA ALA A 8 -17.17 6.26 -5.66
C ALA A 8 -16.51 4.88 -5.87
N CYS A 9 -16.50 4.39 -7.11
CA CYS A 9 -15.75 3.21 -7.53
C CYS A 9 -14.29 3.52 -7.88
N ALA A 10 -13.98 4.76 -8.19
CA ALA A 10 -12.63 5.23 -8.46
C ALA A 10 -11.80 5.25 -7.19
N TYR A 11 -10.52 4.92 -7.29
CA TYR A 11 -9.60 4.96 -6.16
C TYR A 11 -8.18 5.29 -6.61
N ARG A 12 -7.33 5.62 -5.64
CA ARG A 12 -5.89 5.85 -5.84
C ARG A 12 -5.11 4.82 -5.04
N GLU A 13 -3.98 4.40 -5.59
CA GLU A 13 -3.01 3.54 -4.95
C GLU A 13 -1.71 4.30 -4.73
N PHE A 14 -1.14 4.16 -3.54
CA PHE A 14 0.16 4.72 -3.19
C PHE A 14 1.02 3.59 -2.65
N ASN A 15 2.18 3.38 -3.26
CA ASN A 15 3.15 2.38 -2.88
C ASN A 15 4.40 3.07 -2.33
N PHE A 16 4.85 2.64 -1.18
CA PHE A 16 6.01 3.19 -0.50
C PHE A 16 6.98 2.06 -0.15
N SER A 17 8.25 2.29 -0.39
CA SER A 17 9.33 1.36 -0.06
C SER A 17 10.23 1.94 1.04
N PRO A 18 10.76 1.09 1.94
CA PRO A 18 11.79 1.51 2.88
C PRO A 18 13.07 2.03 2.20
N SER A 19 13.28 1.76 0.92
CA SER A 19 14.37 2.34 0.12
C SER A 19 14.20 3.82 -0.20
N GLY A 20 13.00 4.39 0.06
CA GLY A 20 12.63 5.76 -0.31
C GLY A 20 11.96 5.85 -1.68
N GLU A 21 11.85 4.76 -2.41
CA GLU A 21 11.13 4.71 -3.68
C GLU A 21 9.62 4.70 -3.45
N TRP A 22 8.89 5.30 -4.35
CA TRP A 22 7.44 5.35 -4.30
C TRP A 22 6.81 5.44 -5.68
N ALA A 23 5.54 5.05 -5.77
CA ALA A 23 4.73 5.18 -6.97
C ALA A 23 3.27 5.46 -6.60
N ALA A 24 2.57 6.17 -7.47
CA ALA A 24 1.14 6.43 -7.32
C ALA A 24 0.39 6.12 -8.62
N TYR A 25 -0.83 5.62 -8.46
CA TYR A 25 -1.71 5.27 -9.58
C TYR A 25 -3.13 5.74 -9.28
N ALA A 26 -3.85 6.13 -10.34
CA ALA A 26 -5.27 6.43 -10.29
C ALA A 26 -6.04 5.36 -11.07
N PHE A 27 -7.09 4.82 -10.46
CA PHE A 27 -7.95 3.80 -11.04
C PHE A 27 -9.36 4.34 -11.20
N ALA A 28 -9.91 4.23 -12.42
CA ALA A 28 -11.30 4.59 -12.69
C ALA A 28 -12.26 3.54 -12.11
N ARG A 29 -11.84 2.29 -12.09
CA ARG A 29 -12.52 1.13 -11.52
C ARG A 29 -11.51 0.02 -11.24
N TYR A 30 -11.98 -1.13 -10.75
CA TYR A 30 -11.17 -2.27 -10.38
C TYR A 30 -10.08 -2.60 -11.41
N ARG A 31 -8.82 -2.42 -11.03
CA ARG A 31 -7.60 -2.67 -11.81
C ARG A 31 -7.49 -1.92 -13.15
N GLU A 32 -8.36 -0.96 -13.41
CA GLU A 32 -8.26 -0.08 -14.58
C GLU A 32 -7.69 1.28 -14.19
N GLY A 33 -6.40 1.47 -14.37
CA GLY A 33 -5.73 2.69 -13.95
C GLY A 33 -4.47 3.01 -14.73
N ALA A 34 -3.88 4.13 -14.37
CA ALA A 34 -2.68 4.69 -14.97
C ALA A 34 -1.82 5.38 -13.89
N PRO A 35 -0.52 5.56 -14.14
CA PRO A 35 0.34 6.33 -13.25
C PRO A 35 -0.23 7.72 -12.94
N LEU A 36 -0.10 8.13 -11.69
CA LEU A 36 -0.57 9.41 -11.18
C LEU A 36 0.63 10.24 -10.71
N GLY A 37 0.77 11.45 -11.24
CA GLY A 37 1.72 12.43 -10.73
C GLY A 37 1.26 13.02 -9.40
N VAL A 38 2.05 12.85 -8.36
CA VAL A 38 1.79 13.40 -7.03
C VAL A 38 3.08 14.02 -6.46
N PRO A 39 2.98 14.97 -5.52
CA PRO A 39 4.15 15.47 -4.81
C PRO A 39 4.88 14.35 -4.08
N ASP A 40 6.19 14.57 -3.83
CA ASP A 40 6.99 13.66 -3.02
C ASP A 40 6.32 13.41 -1.66
N PRO A 41 6.05 12.15 -1.28
CA PRO A 41 5.38 11.84 -0.03
C PRO A 41 6.28 12.00 1.21
N GLY A 42 7.54 12.38 1.06
CA GLY A 42 8.46 12.58 2.17
C GLY A 42 8.68 11.33 2.99
N ILE A 43 9.06 10.22 2.36
CA ILE A 43 9.26 8.96 3.06
C ILE A 43 10.37 9.08 4.10
N ALA A 44 10.04 8.74 5.35
CA ALA A 44 10.98 8.61 6.44
C ALA A 44 10.92 7.19 7.01
N VAL A 45 12.09 6.60 7.28
CA VAL A 45 12.19 5.23 7.78
C VAL A 45 13.00 5.23 9.08
N ARG A 46 12.48 4.57 10.10
CA ARG A 46 13.16 4.27 11.34
C ARG A 46 13.19 2.78 11.57
N THR A 47 14.38 2.24 11.80
CA THR A 47 14.57 0.81 12.05
C THR A 47 15.01 0.60 13.50
N GLU A 48 14.35 -0.31 14.19
CA GLU A 48 14.69 -0.81 15.51
C GLU A 48 14.95 -2.32 15.43
N ALA A 49 15.40 -2.94 16.55
CA ALA A 49 15.79 -4.35 16.56
C ALA A 49 14.68 -5.31 16.08
N GLN A 50 13.42 -4.97 16.31
CA GLN A 50 12.27 -5.83 15.97
C GLN A 50 11.14 -5.07 15.25
N ALA A 51 11.40 -3.85 14.78
CA ALA A 51 10.40 -3.02 14.14
C ALA A 51 11.02 -2.15 13.05
N LEU A 52 10.24 -1.93 12.01
CA LEU A 52 10.50 -0.93 10.99
C LEU A 52 9.29 0.01 10.94
N GLU A 53 9.55 1.29 11.11
CA GLU A 53 8.55 2.35 10.97
C GLU A 53 8.80 3.11 9.67
N LEU A 54 7.79 3.20 8.83
CA LEU A 54 7.80 4.00 7.62
C LEU A 54 6.69 5.04 7.71
N SER A 55 7.05 6.31 7.52
CA SER A 55 6.13 7.43 7.47
C SER A 55 6.12 8.04 6.08
N ALA A 56 4.94 8.39 5.59
CA ALA A 56 4.75 9.11 4.33
C ALA A 56 3.52 10.00 4.44
N CYS A 57 3.52 11.13 3.73
CA CYS A 57 2.40 12.04 3.66
C CYS A 57 1.83 12.09 2.25
N ILE A 58 0.54 11.92 2.12
CA ILE A 58 -0.18 12.06 0.85
C ILE A 58 -1.26 13.13 0.97
N ALA A 59 -1.41 13.91 -0.08
CA ALA A 59 -2.52 14.86 -0.18
C ALA A 59 -3.78 14.14 -0.65
N VAL A 60 -4.86 14.30 0.09
CA VAL A 60 -6.18 13.76 -0.24
C VAL A 60 -7.22 14.87 -0.21
N GLU A 61 -8.31 14.70 -0.93
CA GLU A 61 -9.41 15.65 -0.92
C GLU A 61 -10.15 15.61 0.44
N PRO A 62 -10.68 16.75 0.92
CA PRO A 62 -11.39 16.83 2.20
C PRO A 62 -12.82 16.28 2.07
N VAL A 63 -12.93 15.01 1.75
CA VAL A 63 -14.20 14.27 1.59
C VAL A 63 -14.14 13.00 2.42
N LYS A 64 -15.30 12.40 2.67
CA LYS A 64 -15.32 11.08 3.32
C LYS A 64 -14.55 10.06 2.47
N LEU A 65 -13.56 9.42 3.06
CA LEU A 65 -12.68 8.47 2.40
C LEU A 65 -12.84 7.08 2.99
N ARG A 66 -12.70 6.08 2.12
CA ARG A 66 -12.44 4.70 2.50
C ARG A 66 -10.99 4.38 2.19
N VAL A 67 -10.33 3.69 3.10
CA VAL A 67 -8.90 3.41 3.00
C VAL A 67 -8.65 1.92 3.19
N ALA A 68 -7.79 1.36 2.35
CA ALA A 68 -7.19 0.05 2.56
C ALA A 68 -5.71 0.21 2.87
N LEU A 69 -5.28 -0.39 3.96
CA LEU A 69 -3.87 -0.47 4.33
C LEU A 69 -3.40 -1.90 4.13
N CYS A 70 -2.30 -2.05 3.43
CA CYS A 70 -1.69 -3.35 3.15
C CYS A 70 -0.17 -3.24 3.11
N VAL A 71 0.49 -4.34 3.39
CA VAL A 71 1.95 -4.48 3.38
C VAL A 71 2.32 -5.79 2.73
N VAL A 72 3.34 -5.75 1.89
CA VAL A 72 4.02 -6.93 1.36
C VAL A 72 5.40 -6.99 1.98
N ILE A 73 5.73 -8.10 2.62
CA ILE A 73 7.03 -8.33 3.25
C ILE A 73 7.72 -9.46 2.52
N GLU A 74 8.93 -9.20 2.05
CA GLU A 74 9.85 -10.21 1.53
C GLU A 74 10.90 -10.51 2.59
N GLU A 75 10.94 -11.74 3.07
CA GLU A 75 11.97 -12.23 3.94
C GLU A 75 13.08 -12.87 3.11
N ARG A 76 14.29 -12.36 3.25
CA ARG A 76 15.47 -12.97 2.63
C ARG A 76 16.27 -13.71 3.67
N ASP A 77 16.49 -15.00 3.46
CA ASP A 77 17.44 -15.73 4.26
C ASP A 77 18.83 -15.09 4.11
N GLY A 78 19.42 -14.69 5.22
CA GLY A 78 20.78 -14.17 5.28
C GLY A 78 21.86 -15.21 4.98
N ALA A 79 21.49 -16.33 4.35
CA ALA A 79 22.37 -17.40 3.98
C ALA A 79 23.32 -16.97 2.87
N LEU A 80 24.60 -17.23 3.06
CA LEU A 80 25.72 -17.01 2.12
C LEU A 80 25.60 -17.79 0.79
N SER A 81 24.47 -18.43 0.51
CA SER A 81 24.31 -19.36 -0.61
C SER A 81 23.75 -18.75 -1.90
N GLY A 82 23.52 -17.44 -1.97
CA GLY A 82 23.07 -16.79 -3.23
C GLY A 82 21.74 -17.28 -3.78
N ALA A 83 21.03 -18.16 -3.09
CA ALA A 83 19.71 -18.61 -3.45
C ALA A 83 18.70 -17.54 -3.01
N LEU A 84 18.09 -16.85 -3.96
CA LEU A 84 16.99 -15.89 -3.77
C LEU A 84 15.69 -16.66 -3.45
N SER A 85 15.63 -17.35 -2.34
CA SER A 85 14.36 -17.92 -1.85
C SER A 85 13.75 -16.94 -0.84
N GLY A 86 13.29 -15.80 -1.31
CA GLY A 86 12.50 -14.86 -0.50
C GLY A 86 11.11 -15.45 -0.27
N ALA A 87 10.72 -15.60 1.00
CA ALA A 87 9.33 -15.85 1.34
C ALA A 87 8.58 -14.52 1.37
N PHE A 88 7.47 -14.42 0.62
CA PHE A 88 6.59 -13.25 0.66
C PHE A 88 5.46 -13.48 1.65
N SER A 89 5.16 -12.47 2.45
CA SER A 89 3.94 -12.40 3.25
C SER A 89 3.12 -11.17 2.90
N TYR A 90 1.80 -11.31 2.95
CA TYR A 90 0.84 -10.30 2.55
C TYR A 90 -0.08 -9.96 3.72
N TRP A 91 -0.09 -8.70 4.12
CA TRP A 91 -0.82 -8.19 5.27
C TRP A 91 -1.79 -7.11 4.85
N ALA A 92 -3.00 -7.15 5.37
CA ALA A 92 -4.02 -6.14 5.14
C ALA A 92 -4.92 -6.01 6.35
N LEU A 93 -5.61 -4.89 6.49
CA LEU A 93 -6.67 -4.74 7.50
C LEU A 93 -7.80 -5.74 7.25
N ARG A 94 -8.06 -6.06 6.00
CA ARG A 94 -9.02 -7.09 5.59
C ARG A 94 -8.57 -7.73 4.29
N HIS A 95 -8.54 -9.06 4.26
CA HIS A 95 -8.42 -9.85 3.05
C HIS A 95 -9.82 -10.23 2.56
N SER A 96 -10.11 -9.94 1.32
CA SER A 96 -11.43 -10.18 0.70
C SER A 96 -11.55 -11.57 0.05
N ALA A 97 -10.43 -12.26 -0.14
CA ALA A 97 -10.36 -13.55 -0.84
C ALA A 97 -9.24 -14.43 -0.26
N ALA A 98 -9.25 -15.71 -0.62
CA ALA A 98 -8.20 -16.66 -0.25
C ALA A 98 -6.81 -16.31 -0.81
N ARG A 99 -6.78 -15.60 -1.95
CA ARG A 99 -5.55 -15.01 -2.50
C ARG A 99 -5.53 -13.52 -2.20
N PRO A 100 -4.36 -12.93 -1.88
CA PRO A 100 -4.26 -11.51 -1.65
C PRO A 100 -4.73 -10.71 -2.88
N ASP A 101 -5.73 -9.86 -2.68
CA ASP A 101 -6.24 -8.92 -3.67
C ASP A 101 -6.49 -7.58 -2.99
N PHE A 102 -5.48 -6.71 -3.00
CA PHE A 102 -5.55 -5.42 -2.34
C PHE A 102 -6.43 -4.40 -3.08
N HIS A 103 -6.72 -4.63 -4.35
CA HIS A 103 -7.63 -3.79 -5.14
C HIS A 103 -9.11 -4.05 -4.86
N HIS A 104 -9.44 -5.16 -4.20
CA HIS A 104 -10.83 -5.53 -3.96
C HIS A 104 -11.53 -4.51 -3.05
N PRO A 105 -12.78 -4.09 -3.37
CA PRO A 105 -13.51 -3.07 -2.59
C PRO A 105 -13.67 -3.40 -1.11
N ASP A 106 -13.81 -4.67 -0.76
CA ASP A 106 -13.97 -5.11 0.63
C ASP A 106 -12.72 -4.91 1.49
N GLY A 107 -11.55 -4.71 0.86
CA GLY A 107 -10.31 -4.39 1.53
C GLY A 107 -10.26 -2.97 2.12
N PHE A 108 -11.12 -2.08 1.64
CA PHE A 108 -11.23 -0.70 2.13
C PHE A 108 -11.97 -0.65 3.47
N ALA A 109 -11.31 -1.12 4.52
CA ALA A 109 -11.92 -1.38 5.82
C ALA A 109 -11.91 -0.18 6.78
N LEU A 110 -11.12 0.85 6.48
CA LEU A 110 -11.01 2.06 7.31
C LEU A 110 -11.81 3.20 6.66
N GLU A 111 -12.62 3.91 7.46
CA GLU A 111 -13.28 5.14 7.04
C GLU A 111 -12.64 6.35 7.74
N ILE A 112 -12.38 7.39 6.96
CA ILE A 112 -11.89 8.67 7.44
C ILE A 112 -12.94 9.72 7.05
N ALA A 113 -13.37 10.43 8.06
CA ALA A 113 -14.39 11.47 7.87
C ALA A 113 -13.76 12.79 7.37
#